data_47e1ef7e107c9aea356307ec5de6ac82
#
_entry.id   47e1ef7e107c9aea356307ec5de6ac82
#
_cell.length_a   1.000
_cell.length_b   1.000
_cell.length_c   1.000
_cell.angle_alpha   90.00
_cell.angle_beta   90.00
_cell.angle_gamma   90.00
#
_symmetry.space_group_name_H-M   'P 1'
#
loop_
_entity.id
_entity.type
_entity.pdbx_description
1 polymer ?
#
loop_
_entity_poly.entity_id
_entity_poly.type
_entity_poly.pdbx_seq_one_letter_code
_entity_poly.pdbx_strand_id
1 'polypeptide(L)'
;MKPAHIILRPRPDKSLLRDRNGQIAYALVDYELLERTREHEQAVRTANRRLYLKHMARRFEVNAAGPLPAHLQATNLLGVDYIFGRAESTGGLIWVAGKDPDLFNYFLPERWRRTPKKRLSTRNEIFYTRTKDDINLVWKISRMGEPPRPTNPEADRAVVKDYGFNSPFEEFAFALELARNGVKTVYPRAIYMTGRKRETPRPNADRRRYAALAHLRTPDGEPAVREDYDYITIWGFWNGPDELLAIQDGRFYQAFNAKHAFGEKMITREVLEELTRLKAERLARNGFEDLNPKSDHLLVSFGPDMQLVLGTAGKPEVRLCNFELVRRRATAGSQPAPGS
;
A
#
# COMPACT_ATOMS: atom_id res chain seq x y z
N MET A 1 -29.84 -22.22 29.82
CA MET A 1 -30.95 -21.28 29.55
C MET A 1 -32.17 -21.69 30.35
N LYS A 2 -32.84 -20.80 31.03
CA LYS A 2 -34.08 -21.12 31.78
C LYS A 2 -35.29 -21.01 30.84
N PRO A 3 -36.37 -21.81 31.02
CA PRO A 3 -37.57 -21.69 30.18
C PRO A 3 -38.21 -20.30 30.20
N ALA A 4 -38.07 -19.57 31.29
CA ALA A 4 -38.56 -18.21 31.43
C ALA A 4 -37.89 -17.18 30.51
N HIS A 5 -36.73 -17.55 29.92
CA HIS A 5 -36.01 -16.68 28.98
C HIS A 5 -36.48 -16.85 27.51
N ILE A 6 -37.50 -17.73 27.29
CA ILE A 6 -38.05 -17.98 25.96
C ILE A 6 -39.50 -17.46 25.94
N ILE A 7 -39.77 -16.53 25.04
CA ILE A 7 -41.12 -16.04 24.77
C ILE A 7 -41.65 -16.76 23.53
N LEU A 8 -42.78 -17.42 23.73
CA LEU A 8 -43.54 -18.06 22.65
C LEU A 8 -44.74 -17.15 22.28
N ARG A 9 -45.05 -17.07 20.99
CA ARG A 9 -46.22 -16.35 20.52
C ARG A 9 -47.33 -17.32 20.14
N PRO A 10 -48.39 -17.44 20.98
CA PRO A 10 -49.55 -18.26 20.64
C PRO A 10 -50.44 -17.54 19.61
N ARG A 11 -51.13 -18.28 18.80
CA ARG A 11 -52.24 -17.82 17.97
C ARG A 11 -53.56 -17.80 18.80
N PRO A 12 -54.62 -17.19 18.24
CA PRO A 12 -55.94 -17.20 18.92
C PRO A 12 -56.49 -18.61 19.20
N ASP A 13 -56.16 -19.60 18.36
CA ASP A 13 -56.49 -20.99 18.53
C ASP A 13 -55.58 -21.77 19.49
N LYS A 14 -54.74 -21.07 20.25
CA LYS A 14 -53.74 -21.59 21.17
C LYS A 14 -52.62 -22.41 20.55
N SER A 15 -52.57 -22.55 19.21
CA SER A 15 -51.40 -23.12 18.56
C SER A 15 -50.22 -22.14 18.55
N LEU A 16 -48.98 -22.63 18.43
CA LEU A 16 -47.79 -21.80 18.41
C LEU A 16 -47.52 -21.29 16.99
N LEU A 17 -47.13 -19.99 16.93
CA LEU A 17 -46.72 -19.40 15.67
C LEU A 17 -45.47 -20.13 15.13
N ARG A 18 -45.48 -20.44 13.84
CA ARG A 18 -44.35 -21.04 13.14
C ARG A 18 -43.76 -20.09 12.12
N ASP A 19 -42.47 -20.19 11.88
CA ASP A 19 -41.76 -19.47 10.85
C ASP A 19 -42.02 -20.06 9.44
N ARG A 20 -41.38 -19.52 8.41
CA ARG A 20 -41.52 -19.98 7.02
C ARG A 20 -41.01 -21.40 6.77
N ASN A 21 -40.17 -21.94 7.68
CA ASN A 21 -39.64 -23.30 7.64
C ASN A 21 -40.46 -24.28 8.51
N GLY A 22 -41.60 -23.84 9.06
CA GLY A 22 -42.45 -24.65 9.91
C GLY A 22 -41.96 -24.82 11.34
N GLN A 23 -40.87 -24.13 11.75
CA GLN A 23 -40.35 -24.19 13.11
C GLN A 23 -41.11 -23.23 14.03
N ILE A 24 -41.18 -23.55 15.33
CA ILE A 24 -41.84 -22.67 16.30
C ILE A 24 -41.09 -21.35 16.38
N ALA A 25 -41.82 -20.26 16.13
CA ALA A 25 -41.29 -18.93 16.27
C ALA A 25 -41.21 -18.53 17.76
N TYR A 26 -40.03 -18.20 18.22
CA TYR A 26 -39.76 -17.78 19.60
C TYR A 26 -38.83 -16.56 19.62
N ALA A 27 -38.86 -15.84 20.72
CA ALA A 27 -37.88 -14.80 21.04
C ALA A 27 -37.13 -15.18 22.31
N LEU A 28 -35.85 -14.87 22.34
CA LEU A 28 -35.05 -14.96 23.56
C LEU A 28 -35.06 -13.62 24.26
N VAL A 29 -35.19 -13.62 25.57
CA VAL A 29 -35.08 -12.44 26.43
C VAL A 29 -34.07 -12.75 27.54
N ASP A 30 -33.54 -11.70 28.16
CA ASP A 30 -32.55 -11.84 29.23
C ASP A 30 -31.23 -12.41 28.73
N TYR A 31 -30.44 -11.51 28.15
CA TYR A 31 -29.14 -11.85 27.53
C TYR A 31 -27.93 -11.71 28.47
N GLU A 32 -28.16 -11.33 29.75
CA GLU A 32 -27.09 -10.94 30.69
C GLU A 32 -26.06 -12.07 30.93
N LEU A 33 -26.49 -13.32 30.83
CA LEU A 33 -25.63 -14.49 31.01
C LEU A 33 -25.37 -15.29 29.72
N LEU A 34 -25.67 -14.71 28.57
CA LEU A 34 -25.39 -15.37 27.29
C LEU A 34 -23.99 -15.03 26.80
N GLU A 35 -23.17 -16.04 26.71
CA GLU A 35 -21.86 -15.95 26.07
C GLU A 35 -21.93 -16.57 24.67
N ARG A 36 -21.20 -15.97 23.73
CA ARG A 36 -21.01 -16.55 22.40
C ARG A 36 -20.00 -17.69 22.49
N THR A 37 -20.34 -18.84 21.90
CA THR A 37 -19.34 -19.87 21.73
C THR A 37 -18.21 -19.38 20.83
N ARG A 38 -17.01 -19.92 20.99
CA ARG A 38 -15.84 -19.56 20.17
C ARG A 38 -16.13 -19.79 18.69
N GLU A 39 -16.79 -20.88 18.33
CA GLU A 39 -17.15 -21.24 16.95
C GLU A 39 -18.13 -20.22 16.36
N HIS A 40 -19.16 -19.82 17.13
CA HIS A 40 -20.11 -18.80 16.70
C HIS A 40 -19.43 -17.44 16.52
N GLU A 41 -18.59 -17.06 17.45
CA GLU A 41 -17.83 -15.81 17.35
C GLU A 41 -16.92 -15.79 16.12
N GLN A 42 -16.23 -16.90 15.84
CA GLN A 42 -15.42 -17.10 14.65
C GLN A 42 -16.26 -16.98 13.36
N ALA A 43 -17.43 -17.64 13.32
CA ALA A 43 -18.32 -17.60 12.17
C ALA A 43 -18.84 -16.17 11.90
N VAL A 44 -19.23 -15.42 12.94
CA VAL A 44 -19.67 -14.02 12.83
C VAL A 44 -18.52 -13.13 12.35
N ARG A 45 -17.32 -13.29 12.88
CA ARG A 45 -16.13 -12.55 12.44
C ARG A 45 -15.84 -12.83 10.97
N THR A 46 -15.90 -14.09 10.53
CA THR A 46 -15.65 -14.47 9.13
C THR A 46 -16.70 -13.87 8.19
N ALA A 47 -17.99 -13.89 8.58
CA ALA A 47 -19.06 -13.30 7.79
C ALA A 47 -18.90 -11.76 7.67
N ASN A 48 -18.64 -11.08 8.77
CA ASN A 48 -18.39 -9.64 8.78
C ASN A 48 -17.17 -9.27 7.95
N ARG A 49 -16.11 -10.08 8.00
CA ARG A 49 -14.92 -9.92 7.16
C ARG A 49 -15.27 -10.01 5.67
N ARG A 50 -16.02 -11.01 5.25
CA ARG A 50 -16.44 -11.16 3.85
C ARG A 50 -17.24 -9.96 3.36
N LEU A 51 -18.16 -9.44 4.16
CA LEU A 51 -18.94 -8.26 3.84
C LEU A 51 -18.05 -7.01 3.71
N TYR A 52 -17.13 -6.83 4.63
CA TYR A 52 -16.17 -5.73 4.60
C TYR A 52 -15.28 -5.81 3.34
N LEU A 53 -14.71 -6.98 3.03
CA LEU A 53 -13.91 -7.21 1.84
C LEU A 53 -14.70 -6.90 0.56
N LYS A 54 -15.94 -7.38 0.46
CA LYS A 54 -16.82 -7.12 -0.68
C LYS A 54 -17.12 -5.61 -0.84
N HIS A 55 -17.38 -4.92 0.28
CA HIS A 55 -17.62 -3.47 0.27
C HIS A 55 -16.38 -2.71 -0.19
N MET A 56 -15.20 -3.07 0.30
CA MET A 56 -13.94 -2.43 -0.09
C MET A 56 -13.58 -2.73 -1.55
N ALA A 57 -13.80 -3.95 -2.04
CA ALA A 57 -13.56 -4.33 -3.43
C ALA A 57 -14.32 -3.42 -4.39
N ARG A 58 -15.60 -3.18 -4.14
CA ARG A 58 -16.44 -2.33 -4.96
C ARG A 58 -15.92 -0.91 -5.15
N ARG A 59 -15.18 -0.38 -4.18
CA ARG A 59 -14.57 0.96 -4.26
C ARG A 59 -13.41 1.05 -5.26
N PHE A 60 -12.83 -0.10 -5.63
CA PHE A 60 -11.69 -0.20 -6.53
C PHE A 60 -12.03 -1.01 -7.79
N GLU A 61 -13.30 -1.37 -7.98
CA GLU A 61 -13.77 -1.90 -9.25
C GLU A 61 -13.61 -0.80 -10.31
N VAL A 62 -12.92 -1.14 -11.40
CA VAL A 62 -12.75 -0.21 -12.53
C VAL A 62 -14.11 -0.06 -13.20
N ASN A 63 -14.76 1.07 -12.96
CA ASN A 63 -15.93 1.44 -13.73
C ASN A 63 -15.48 1.77 -15.15
N ALA A 64 -16.20 1.23 -16.14
CA ALA A 64 -15.95 1.58 -17.55
C ALA A 64 -15.98 3.10 -17.69
N ALA A 65 -14.87 3.66 -18.17
CA ALA A 65 -14.60 5.09 -18.14
C ALA A 65 -15.73 5.87 -18.84
N GLY A 66 -16.51 6.58 -18.05
CA GLY A 66 -17.25 7.73 -18.51
C GLY A 66 -16.29 8.85 -18.95
N PRO A 67 -16.79 9.93 -19.59
CA PRO A 67 -15.95 11.07 -19.91
C PRO A 67 -15.29 11.62 -18.64
N LEU A 68 -14.01 11.96 -18.74
CA LEU A 68 -13.28 12.58 -17.63
C LEU A 68 -13.95 13.88 -17.22
N PRO A 69 -14.17 14.14 -15.92
CA PRO A 69 -14.55 15.46 -15.43
C PRO A 69 -13.59 16.55 -15.94
N ALA A 70 -14.11 17.72 -16.27
CA ALA A 70 -13.34 18.80 -16.91
C ALA A 70 -12.09 19.26 -16.13
N HIS A 71 -12.05 19.04 -14.80
CA HIS A 71 -10.93 19.38 -13.95
C HIS A 71 -9.87 18.26 -13.83
N LEU A 72 -10.10 17.12 -14.49
CA LEU A 72 -9.20 15.97 -14.49
C LEU A 72 -8.69 15.71 -15.92
N GLN A 73 -7.45 15.22 -15.99
CA GLN A 73 -6.80 14.88 -17.25
C GLN A 73 -6.10 13.52 -17.12
N ALA A 74 -6.14 12.73 -18.20
CA ALA A 74 -5.36 11.51 -18.28
C ALA A 74 -3.94 11.84 -18.74
N THR A 75 -2.94 11.22 -18.12
CA THR A 75 -1.54 11.35 -18.54
C THR A 75 -0.80 10.05 -18.33
N ASN A 76 0.29 9.85 -19.10
CA ASN A 76 1.17 8.70 -18.92
C ASN A 76 2.59 9.21 -18.63
N LEU A 77 3.16 8.79 -17.50
CA LEU A 77 4.52 9.12 -17.10
C LEU A 77 5.27 7.83 -16.79
N LEU A 78 6.38 7.60 -17.46
CA LEU A 78 7.23 6.40 -17.32
C LEU A 78 6.44 5.07 -17.50
N GLY A 79 5.46 5.05 -18.41
CA GLY A 79 4.65 3.85 -18.68
C GLY A 79 3.58 3.56 -17.62
N VAL A 80 3.30 4.51 -16.73
CA VAL A 80 2.20 4.47 -15.77
C VAL A 80 1.13 5.44 -16.20
N ASP A 81 -0.11 4.95 -16.30
CA ASP A 81 -1.27 5.80 -16.55
C ASP A 81 -1.71 6.46 -15.24
N TYR A 82 -2.04 7.74 -15.30
CA TYR A 82 -2.51 8.53 -14.17
C TYR A 82 -3.73 9.36 -14.55
N ILE A 83 -4.61 9.55 -13.58
CA ILE A 83 -5.56 10.66 -13.58
C ILE A 83 -4.89 11.83 -12.84
N PHE A 84 -4.70 12.93 -13.55
CA PHE A 84 -4.05 14.14 -13.06
C PHE A 84 -5.09 15.22 -12.74
N GLY A 85 -4.83 15.98 -11.68
CA GLY A 85 -5.63 17.13 -11.31
C GLY A 85 -5.00 17.96 -10.19
N ARG A 86 -5.68 19.04 -9.82
CA ARG A 86 -5.25 19.94 -8.74
C ARG A 86 -6.03 19.71 -7.46
N ALA A 87 -5.35 19.80 -6.33
CA ALA A 87 -5.97 19.88 -5.01
C ALA A 87 -6.23 21.37 -4.68
N GLU A 88 -7.43 21.86 -4.93
CA GLU A 88 -7.80 23.26 -4.73
C GLU A 88 -7.50 23.76 -3.31
N SER A 89 -7.76 22.92 -2.30
CA SER A 89 -7.54 23.26 -0.89
C SER A 89 -6.09 23.58 -0.53
N THR A 90 -5.12 23.14 -1.35
CA THR A 90 -3.68 23.29 -1.06
C THR A 90 -2.90 23.89 -2.22
N GLY A 91 -3.51 23.99 -3.41
CA GLY A 91 -2.83 24.38 -4.65
C GLY A 91 -1.86 23.31 -5.18
N GLY A 92 -1.84 22.11 -4.57
CA GLY A 92 -0.94 21.02 -4.97
C GLY A 92 -1.44 20.26 -6.19
N LEU A 93 -0.55 19.44 -6.76
CA LEU A 93 -0.87 18.58 -7.90
C LEU A 93 -0.96 17.12 -7.46
N ILE A 94 -1.88 16.38 -8.06
CA ILE A 94 -2.11 14.97 -7.74
C ILE A 94 -2.08 14.15 -9.03
N TRP A 95 -1.39 13.01 -8.97
CA TRP A 95 -1.40 11.96 -9.98
C TRP A 95 -1.90 10.68 -9.32
N VAL A 96 -3.12 10.26 -9.64
CA VAL A 96 -3.69 9.01 -9.14
C VAL A 96 -3.39 7.90 -10.15
N ALA A 97 -2.69 6.86 -9.72
CA ALA A 97 -2.31 5.75 -10.58
C ALA A 97 -3.54 4.96 -11.05
N GLY A 98 -3.63 4.74 -12.35
CA GLY A 98 -4.73 4.07 -13.02
C GLY A 98 -5.52 4.99 -13.95
N LYS A 99 -6.67 4.50 -14.40
CA LYS A 99 -7.53 5.18 -15.39
C LYS A 99 -8.91 5.56 -14.84
N ASP A 100 -9.18 5.25 -13.57
CA ASP A 100 -10.48 5.48 -12.96
C ASP A 100 -10.53 6.87 -12.30
N PRO A 101 -11.29 7.82 -12.85
CA PRO A 101 -11.42 9.16 -12.30
C PRO A 101 -12.11 9.20 -10.94
N ASP A 102 -12.95 8.21 -10.62
CA ASP A 102 -13.68 8.14 -9.35
C ASP A 102 -12.73 7.96 -8.17
N LEU A 103 -11.54 7.39 -8.42
CA LEU A 103 -10.51 7.24 -7.38
C LEU A 103 -9.85 8.57 -6.99
N PHE A 104 -9.90 9.60 -7.85
CA PHE A 104 -9.18 10.85 -7.62
C PHE A 104 -9.54 11.49 -6.27
N ASN A 105 -10.81 11.57 -5.95
CA ASN A 105 -11.31 12.19 -4.74
C ASN A 105 -10.85 11.51 -3.45
N TYR A 106 -10.56 10.20 -3.48
CA TYR A 106 -10.09 9.48 -2.30
C TYR A 106 -8.69 9.89 -1.86
N PHE A 107 -7.88 10.43 -2.78
CA PHE A 107 -6.48 10.79 -2.51
C PHE A 107 -6.26 12.28 -2.34
N LEU A 108 -7.32 13.09 -2.30
CA LEU A 108 -7.24 14.51 -1.96
C LEU A 108 -6.63 14.72 -0.56
N PRO A 109 -5.72 15.70 -0.36
CA PRO A 109 -5.03 15.91 0.92
C PRO A 109 -5.96 16.07 2.12
N GLU A 110 -7.12 16.67 1.96
CA GLU A 110 -8.13 16.84 3.00
C GLU A 110 -8.76 15.54 3.48
N ARG A 111 -8.63 14.45 2.72
CA ARG A 111 -9.13 13.14 3.07
C ARG A 111 -8.22 12.36 4.02
N TRP A 112 -6.90 12.60 3.94
CA TRP A 112 -5.91 11.79 4.67
C TRP A 112 -4.91 12.60 5.49
N ARG A 113 -4.54 13.85 5.12
CA ARG A 113 -3.51 14.60 5.86
C ARG A 113 -3.93 15.03 7.27
N ARG A 114 -5.23 15.27 7.48
CA ARG A 114 -5.79 15.73 8.77
C ARG A 114 -6.37 14.60 9.61
N THR A 115 -6.35 13.37 9.13
CA THR A 115 -6.78 12.20 9.92
C THR A 115 -5.66 11.76 10.86
N PRO A 116 -6.00 11.05 11.96
CA PRO A 116 -4.98 10.48 12.83
C PRO A 116 -4.00 9.63 12.05
N LYS A 117 -2.72 9.79 12.36
CA LYS A 117 -1.64 9.07 11.68
C LYS A 117 -0.74 8.37 12.68
N LYS A 118 -0.28 7.17 12.32
CA LYS A 118 0.72 6.40 13.05
C LYS A 118 2.03 6.43 12.28
N ARG A 119 3.11 6.84 12.90
CA ARG A 119 4.44 6.78 12.29
C ARG A 119 4.90 5.33 12.23
N LEU A 120 5.35 4.89 11.05
CA LEU A 120 5.80 3.52 10.80
C LEU A 120 7.33 3.38 10.77
N SER A 121 8.06 4.49 10.72
CA SER A 121 9.53 4.49 10.72
C SER A 121 10.07 5.55 11.67
N THR A 122 11.13 5.19 12.40
CA THR A 122 11.82 6.13 13.28
C THR A 122 12.76 7.08 12.53
N ARG A 123 13.26 6.64 11.36
CA ARG A 123 14.24 7.38 10.55
C ARG A 123 13.63 8.17 9.42
N ASN A 124 12.60 7.61 8.79
CA ASN A 124 11.96 8.19 7.61
C ASN A 124 10.55 8.70 7.96
N GLU A 125 10.06 9.65 7.21
CA GLU A 125 8.70 10.17 7.35
C GLU A 125 7.73 9.27 6.60
N ILE A 126 7.44 8.11 7.19
CA ILE A 126 6.49 7.11 6.70
C ILE A 126 5.38 6.98 7.72
N PHE A 127 4.15 7.11 7.24
CA PHE A 127 2.97 7.14 8.10
C PHE A 127 1.88 6.22 7.57
N TYR A 128 1.20 5.56 8.49
CA TYR A 128 -0.08 4.93 8.25
C TYR A 128 -1.20 5.90 8.64
N THR A 129 -2.26 5.90 7.86
CA THR A 129 -3.50 6.61 8.19
C THR A 129 -4.73 5.87 7.65
N ARG A 130 -5.85 6.04 8.33
CA ARG A 130 -7.18 5.68 7.84
C ARG A 130 -7.85 6.96 7.37
N THR A 131 -8.24 7.01 6.12
CA THR A 131 -8.85 8.21 5.53
C THR A 131 -10.25 8.44 6.07
N LYS A 132 -10.83 9.60 5.77
CA LYS A 132 -12.26 9.87 6.05
C LYS A 132 -13.21 8.93 5.29
N ASP A 133 -12.74 8.33 4.22
CA ASP A 133 -13.49 7.37 3.41
C ASP A 133 -13.26 5.93 3.84
N ASP A 134 -12.66 5.72 5.01
CA ASP A 134 -12.40 4.40 5.58
C ASP A 134 -11.37 3.56 4.79
N ILE A 135 -10.47 4.21 4.08
CA ILE A 135 -9.41 3.59 3.30
C ILE A 135 -8.11 3.64 4.10
N ASN A 136 -7.41 2.51 4.17
CA ASN A 136 -6.15 2.41 4.88
C ASN A 136 -4.99 2.66 3.91
N LEU A 137 -4.16 3.65 4.22
CA LEU A 137 -3.07 4.10 3.38
C LEU A 137 -1.76 4.13 4.15
N VAL A 138 -0.69 3.92 3.40
CA VAL A 138 0.66 4.28 3.82
C VAL A 138 1.14 5.42 2.93
N TRP A 139 1.64 6.50 3.51
CA TRP A 139 2.22 7.58 2.76
C TRP A 139 3.58 7.96 3.31
N LYS A 140 4.44 8.39 2.42
CA LYS A 140 5.79 8.82 2.76
C LYS A 140 6.17 10.11 2.02
N ILE A 141 6.96 10.95 2.67
CA ILE A 141 7.60 12.08 2.02
C ILE A 141 8.75 11.54 1.17
N SER A 142 8.75 11.90 -0.10
CA SER A 142 9.80 11.50 -1.03
C SER A 142 11.13 12.15 -0.64
N ARG A 143 12.19 11.36 -0.75
CA ARG A 143 13.56 11.78 -0.50
C ARG A 143 14.29 12.23 -1.76
N MET A 144 13.56 12.38 -2.85
CA MET A 144 14.10 12.92 -4.10
C MET A 144 14.90 14.20 -3.83
N GLY A 145 16.11 14.30 -4.33
CA GLY A 145 16.99 15.44 -4.12
C GLY A 145 17.77 15.44 -2.80
N GLU A 146 17.62 14.41 -1.95
CA GLU A 146 18.48 14.21 -0.78
C GLU A 146 19.69 13.34 -1.12
N PRO A 147 20.85 13.57 -0.49
CA PRO A 147 21.97 12.65 -0.60
C PRO A 147 21.66 11.36 0.14
N PRO A 148 21.69 10.19 -0.53
CA PRO A 148 21.49 8.92 0.16
C PRO A 148 22.59 8.66 1.19
N ARG A 149 22.18 8.14 2.34
CA ARG A 149 23.08 7.70 3.41
C ARG A 149 22.82 6.23 3.70
N PRO A 150 23.43 5.31 2.94
CA PRO A 150 23.23 3.88 3.17
C PRO A 150 23.78 3.50 4.55
N THR A 151 22.97 2.74 5.27
CA THR A 151 23.34 2.20 6.58
C THR A 151 23.65 0.71 6.52
N ASN A 152 23.42 0.08 5.37
CA ASN A 152 23.79 -1.31 5.12
C ASN A 152 25.27 -1.39 4.80
N PRO A 153 26.08 -2.22 5.53
CA PRO A 153 27.49 -2.43 5.23
C PRO A 153 27.76 -2.98 3.83
N GLU A 154 26.82 -3.76 3.28
CA GLU A 154 26.93 -4.38 1.94
C GLU A 154 26.64 -3.39 0.80
N ALA A 155 26.09 -2.22 1.09
CA ALA A 155 25.82 -1.23 0.06
C ALA A 155 27.11 -0.50 -0.34
N ASP A 156 27.38 -0.45 -1.63
CA ASP A 156 28.42 0.42 -2.18
C ASP A 156 28.00 1.88 -2.00
N ARG A 157 28.63 2.56 -1.06
CA ARG A 157 28.30 3.93 -0.68
C ARG A 157 28.51 4.94 -1.80
N ALA A 158 29.53 4.72 -2.64
CA ALA A 158 29.82 5.59 -3.77
C ALA A 158 28.71 5.45 -4.83
N VAL A 159 28.41 4.21 -5.23
CA VAL A 159 27.34 3.92 -6.19
C VAL A 159 25.98 4.44 -5.72
N VAL A 160 25.65 4.25 -4.45
CA VAL A 160 24.36 4.74 -3.89
C VAL A 160 24.30 6.26 -3.90
N LYS A 161 25.41 6.93 -3.54
CA LYS A 161 25.49 8.40 -3.52
C LYS A 161 25.39 8.97 -4.92
N ASP A 162 26.09 8.39 -5.88
CA ASP A 162 26.09 8.85 -7.27
C ASP A 162 24.76 8.60 -7.97
N TYR A 163 24.07 7.52 -7.61
CA TYR A 163 22.74 7.23 -8.16
C TYR A 163 21.68 8.19 -7.61
N GLY A 164 21.71 8.51 -6.34
CA GLY A 164 20.68 9.32 -5.67
C GLY A 164 19.36 8.56 -5.42
N PHE A 165 18.35 9.24 -4.90
CA PHE A 165 17.01 8.66 -4.68
C PHE A 165 16.18 8.74 -5.97
N ASN A 166 15.37 7.72 -6.18
CA ASN A 166 14.37 7.74 -7.25
C ASN A 166 13.36 8.87 -7.05
N SER A 167 12.89 9.44 -8.14
CA SER A 167 11.71 10.29 -8.13
C SER A 167 10.45 9.47 -7.79
N PRO A 168 9.38 10.09 -7.28
CA PRO A 168 8.11 9.41 -7.04
C PRO A 168 7.57 8.64 -8.25
N PHE A 169 7.77 9.16 -9.44
CA PHE A 169 7.32 8.55 -10.69
C PHE A 169 8.12 7.29 -11.03
N GLU A 170 9.45 7.29 -10.80
CA GLU A 170 10.28 6.10 -10.96
C GLU A 170 9.92 5.01 -9.94
N GLU A 171 9.69 5.38 -8.68
CA GLU A 171 9.26 4.43 -7.66
C GLU A 171 7.97 3.72 -8.06
N PHE A 172 6.99 4.45 -8.60
CA PHE A 172 5.71 3.90 -9.05
C PHE A 172 5.89 3.04 -10.31
N ALA A 173 6.66 3.52 -11.29
CA ALA A 173 6.93 2.76 -12.50
C ALA A 173 7.60 1.42 -12.19
N PHE A 174 8.63 1.40 -11.33
CA PHE A 174 9.33 0.17 -10.95
C PHE A 174 8.45 -0.78 -10.14
N ALA A 175 7.66 -0.26 -9.19
CA ALA A 175 6.73 -1.08 -8.42
C ALA A 175 5.70 -1.77 -9.33
N LEU A 176 5.10 -1.05 -10.28
CA LEU A 176 4.09 -1.59 -11.19
C LEU A 176 4.69 -2.54 -12.22
N GLU A 177 5.88 -2.25 -12.73
CA GLU A 177 6.58 -3.15 -13.66
C GLU A 177 6.93 -4.47 -12.98
N LEU A 178 7.51 -4.43 -11.79
CA LEU A 178 7.79 -5.61 -10.99
C LEU A 178 6.52 -6.40 -10.67
N ALA A 179 5.41 -5.71 -10.34
CA ALA A 179 4.12 -6.36 -10.09
C ALA A 179 3.58 -7.08 -11.34
N ARG A 180 3.65 -6.46 -12.53
CA ARG A 180 3.27 -7.08 -13.82
C ARG A 180 4.09 -8.33 -14.12
N ASN A 181 5.35 -8.35 -13.68
CA ASN A 181 6.28 -9.46 -13.84
C ASN A 181 6.19 -10.50 -12.70
N GLY A 182 5.13 -10.45 -11.86
CA GLY A 182 4.87 -11.42 -10.82
C GLY A 182 5.65 -11.22 -9.52
N VAL A 183 6.37 -10.11 -9.36
CA VAL A 183 6.98 -9.75 -8.07
C VAL A 183 5.93 -9.04 -7.21
N LYS A 184 5.54 -9.63 -6.11
CA LYS A 184 4.55 -9.03 -5.20
C LYS A 184 5.10 -7.75 -4.57
N THR A 185 4.47 -6.62 -4.85
CA THR A 185 4.83 -5.28 -4.35
C THR A 185 3.67 -4.69 -3.55
N VAL A 186 3.93 -3.67 -2.73
CA VAL A 186 2.87 -2.78 -2.27
C VAL A 186 2.36 -1.94 -3.45
N TYR A 187 1.13 -1.47 -3.36
CA TYR A 187 0.47 -0.86 -4.51
C TYR A 187 0.62 0.66 -4.53
N PRO A 188 1.18 1.22 -5.62
CA PRO A 188 1.13 2.65 -5.85
C PRO A 188 -0.31 3.14 -5.99
N ARG A 189 -0.66 4.22 -5.31
CA ARG A 189 -2.00 4.82 -5.38
C ARG A 189 -1.99 6.22 -5.95
N ALA A 190 -1.24 7.12 -5.33
CA ALA A 190 -1.17 8.48 -5.80
C ALA A 190 0.17 9.14 -5.46
N ILE A 191 0.55 10.11 -6.26
CA ILE A 191 1.64 11.04 -6.00
C ILE A 191 1.01 12.39 -5.76
N TYR A 192 1.34 13.04 -4.65
CA TYR A 192 0.92 14.40 -4.35
C TYR A 192 2.14 15.31 -4.26
N MET A 193 2.21 16.32 -5.11
CA MET A 193 3.16 17.41 -5.02
C MET A 193 2.54 18.55 -4.23
N THR A 194 3.24 19.06 -3.22
CA THR A 194 2.72 20.15 -2.38
C THR A 194 2.52 21.43 -3.20
N GLY A 195 1.51 22.24 -2.83
CA GLY A 195 1.21 23.50 -3.51
C GLY A 195 2.18 24.65 -3.17
N ARG A 196 3.16 24.42 -2.29
CA ARG A 196 4.13 25.42 -1.88
C ARG A 196 5.54 24.95 -2.20
N LYS A 197 6.34 25.88 -2.70
CA LYS A 197 7.76 25.64 -2.85
C LYS A 197 8.42 25.46 -1.49
N ARG A 198 9.47 24.69 -1.47
CA ARG A 198 10.29 24.49 -0.28
C ARG A 198 11.05 25.78 0.02
N GLU A 199 11.03 26.20 1.28
CA GLU A 199 11.74 27.40 1.71
C GLU A 199 13.26 27.18 1.72
N THR A 200 13.70 25.97 2.05
CA THR A 200 15.11 25.60 2.10
C THR A 200 15.44 24.59 1.02
N PRO A 201 16.39 24.87 0.13
CA PRO A 201 16.85 23.87 -0.86
C PRO A 201 17.38 22.63 -0.16
N ARG A 202 17.09 21.46 -0.73
CA ARG A 202 17.75 20.23 -0.27
C ARG A 202 19.25 20.31 -0.59
N PRO A 203 20.14 20.06 0.38
CA PRO A 203 21.56 20.15 0.11
C PRO A 203 22.01 19.02 -0.82
N ASN A 204 22.70 19.43 -1.89
CA ASN A 204 23.64 18.61 -2.66
C ASN A 204 23.18 17.26 -3.21
N ALA A 205 21.97 17.15 -3.74
CA ALA A 205 21.73 16.05 -4.66
C ALA A 205 22.36 16.37 -6.02
N ASP A 206 22.88 15.36 -6.69
CA ASP A 206 23.32 15.52 -8.07
C ASP A 206 22.10 15.79 -8.95
N ARG A 207 21.89 17.06 -9.30
CA ARG A 207 20.77 17.50 -10.11
C ARG A 207 20.75 16.85 -11.50
N ARG A 208 21.91 16.37 -11.99
CA ARG A 208 22.01 15.65 -13.26
C ARG A 208 21.16 14.40 -13.25
N ARG A 209 20.96 13.76 -12.08
CA ARG A 209 20.10 12.58 -11.92
C ARG A 209 18.68 12.84 -12.42
N TYR A 210 18.12 14.01 -12.11
CA TYR A 210 16.76 14.37 -12.47
C TYR A 210 16.66 15.14 -13.79
N ALA A 211 17.78 15.59 -14.35
CA ALA A 211 17.81 16.19 -15.69
C ALA A 211 17.30 15.21 -16.76
N ALA A 212 17.58 13.92 -16.61
CA ALA A 212 17.04 12.86 -17.48
C ALA A 212 15.50 12.76 -17.44
N LEU A 213 14.86 13.27 -16.39
CA LEU A 213 13.40 13.30 -16.20
C LEU A 213 12.76 14.62 -16.62
N ALA A 214 13.55 15.58 -17.15
CA ALA A 214 13.04 16.90 -17.55
C ALA A 214 11.99 16.84 -18.68
N HIS A 215 11.95 15.72 -19.43
CA HIS A 215 10.95 15.47 -20.46
C HIS A 215 9.56 15.12 -19.90
N LEU A 216 9.47 14.73 -18.61
CA LEU A 216 8.20 14.43 -17.95
C LEU A 216 7.45 15.73 -17.68
N ARG A 217 6.29 15.84 -18.31
CA ARG A 217 5.45 17.04 -18.22
C ARG A 217 4.09 16.71 -17.65
N THR A 218 3.51 17.66 -16.93
CA THR A 218 2.08 17.65 -16.61
C THR A 218 1.28 17.88 -17.90
N PRO A 219 -0.01 17.57 -17.94
CA PRO A 219 -0.87 17.93 -19.06
C PRO A 219 -0.89 19.44 -19.35
N ASP A 220 -0.63 20.27 -18.33
CA ASP A 220 -0.52 21.74 -18.48
C ASP A 220 0.84 22.19 -19.06
N GLY A 221 1.75 21.25 -19.40
CA GLY A 221 3.07 21.52 -19.95
C GLY A 221 4.17 21.83 -18.94
N GLU A 222 3.85 21.94 -17.66
CA GLU A 222 4.83 22.18 -16.59
C GLU A 222 5.68 20.94 -16.30
N PRO A 223 6.91 21.07 -15.79
CA PRO A 223 7.70 19.91 -15.35
C PRO A 223 6.97 19.11 -14.27
N ALA A 224 6.84 17.80 -14.48
CA ALA A 224 6.25 16.90 -13.49
C ALA A 224 7.22 16.61 -12.32
N VAL A 225 8.54 16.64 -12.57
CA VAL A 225 9.60 16.50 -11.56
C VAL A 225 10.19 17.85 -11.26
N ARG A 226 10.00 18.34 -10.05
CA ARG A 226 10.42 19.67 -9.58
C ARG A 226 11.10 19.55 -8.23
N GLU A 227 12.38 19.83 -8.16
CA GLU A 227 13.20 19.70 -6.94
C GLU A 227 12.87 20.72 -5.85
N ASP A 228 12.24 21.82 -6.23
CA ASP A 228 11.83 22.90 -5.34
C ASP A 228 10.49 22.65 -4.61
N TYR A 229 9.88 21.46 -4.80
CA TYR A 229 8.65 21.03 -4.13
C TYR A 229 8.85 19.74 -3.34
N ASP A 230 7.98 19.54 -2.35
CA ASP A 230 7.88 18.25 -1.67
C ASP A 230 6.88 17.35 -2.38
N TYR A 231 7.23 16.08 -2.45
CA TYR A 231 6.34 15.03 -2.96
C TYR A 231 5.99 14.06 -1.84
N ILE A 232 4.75 13.63 -1.85
CA ILE A 232 4.27 12.58 -0.97
C ILE A 232 3.77 11.44 -1.86
N THR A 233 4.35 10.26 -1.69
CA THR A 233 3.88 9.03 -2.34
C THR A 233 2.88 8.34 -1.44
N ILE A 234 1.74 7.95 -2.01
CA ILE A 234 0.64 7.28 -1.32
C ILE A 234 0.53 5.87 -1.84
N TRP A 235 0.54 4.91 -0.92
CA TRP A 235 0.54 3.48 -1.17
C TRP A 235 -0.66 2.83 -0.50
N GLY A 236 -1.18 1.76 -1.08
CA GLY A 236 -2.17 0.91 -0.42
C GLY A 236 -1.57 0.22 0.80
N PHE A 237 -2.33 0.17 1.87
CA PHE A 237 -1.96 -0.60 3.05
C PHE A 237 -2.10 -2.10 2.76
N TRP A 238 -1.14 -2.89 3.22
CA TRP A 238 -1.16 -4.34 3.12
C TRP A 238 -0.87 -4.98 4.47
N ASN A 239 -1.66 -5.98 4.85
CA ASN A 239 -1.41 -6.77 6.05
C ASN A 239 -1.63 -8.28 5.89
N GLY A 240 -2.06 -8.76 4.72
CA GLY A 240 -2.31 -10.17 4.50
C GLY A 240 -2.44 -10.57 3.03
N PRO A 241 -2.70 -11.85 2.77
CA PRO A 241 -2.72 -12.42 1.42
C PRO A 241 -3.86 -11.89 0.54
N ASP A 242 -4.88 -11.28 1.13
CA ASP A 242 -5.96 -10.70 0.36
C ASP A 242 -5.45 -9.52 -0.46
N GLU A 243 -5.71 -9.55 -1.75
CA GLU A 243 -5.18 -8.56 -2.70
C GLU A 243 -5.86 -7.20 -2.62
N LEU A 244 -6.82 -7.04 -1.73
CA LEU A 244 -7.52 -5.79 -1.52
C LEU A 244 -6.70 -4.81 -0.68
N LEU A 245 -6.22 -3.84 -1.29
CA LEU A 245 -5.10 -2.95 -1.07
C LEU A 245 -5.32 -1.78 -0.14
N ALA A 246 -6.37 -1.80 0.63
CA ALA A 246 -6.70 -0.73 1.56
C ALA A 246 -7.38 -1.27 2.81
N ILE A 247 -7.24 -2.56 3.07
CA ILE A 247 -7.91 -3.24 4.16
C ILE A 247 -6.95 -3.39 5.32
N GLN A 248 -7.34 -2.87 6.47
CA GLN A 248 -6.74 -3.26 7.72
C GLN A 248 -7.58 -4.38 8.33
N ASP A 249 -7.08 -5.58 8.25
CA ASP A 249 -7.73 -6.76 8.82
C ASP A 249 -6.93 -7.34 9.99
N GLY A 250 -6.64 -6.48 10.97
CA GLY A 250 -5.81 -6.83 12.13
C GLY A 250 -6.39 -7.92 13.03
N ARG A 251 -7.60 -8.41 12.74
CA ARG A 251 -8.17 -9.57 13.41
C ARG A 251 -7.79 -10.89 12.76
N PHE A 252 -7.41 -10.86 11.48
CA PHE A 252 -7.07 -12.05 10.70
C PHE A 252 -5.61 -12.06 10.28
N TYR A 253 -5.05 -10.88 9.98
CA TYR A 253 -3.67 -10.77 9.55
C TYR A 253 -2.99 -9.55 10.15
N GLN A 254 -1.69 -9.69 10.40
CA GLN A 254 -0.82 -8.59 10.78
C GLN A 254 0.44 -8.63 9.92
N ALA A 255 0.76 -7.51 9.29
CA ALA A 255 2.00 -7.41 8.53
C ALA A 255 3.06 -6.64 9.31
N PHE A 256 4.27 -7.16 9.23
CA PHE A 256 5.47 -6.53 9.78
C PHE A 256 6.56 -6.48 8.72
N ASN A 257 7.48 -5.54 8.81
CA ASN A 257 8.69 -5.68 8.03
C ASN A 257 9.54 -6.84 8.56
N ALA A 258 10.25 -7.52 7.66
CA ALA A 258 10.97 -8.75 8.01
C ALA A 258 12.04 -8.53 9.09
N LYS A 259 12.67 -7.34 9.14
CA LYS A 259 13.62 -6.98 10.19
C LYS A 259 12.95 -6.91 11.57
N HIS A 260 11.77 -6.30 11.66
CA HIS A 260 11.01 -6.22 12.91
C HIS A 260 10.56 -7.62 13.33
N ALA A 261 9.99 -8.42 12.39
CA ALA A 261 9.57 -9.77 12.68
C ALA A 261 10.72 -10.65 13.22
N PHE A 262 11.92 -10.47 12.70
CA PHE A 262 13.11 -11.14 13.23
C PHE A 262 13.50 -10.63 14.62
N GLY A 263 13.48 -9.30 14.85
CA GLY A 263 13.78 -8.71 16.15
C GLY A 263 12.85 -9.19 17.27
N GLU A 264 11.58 -9.39 16.95
CA GLU A 264 10.54 -9.92 17.85
C GLU A 264 10.53 -11.47 17.90
N LYS A 265 11.50 -12.14 17.26
CA LYS A 265 11.63 -13.60 17.23
C LYS A 265 10.41 -14.32 16.60
N MET A 266 9.67 -13.63 15.74
CA MET A 266 8.53 -14.18 15.01
C MET A 266 8.97 -15.00 13.78
N ILE A 267 10.17 -14.73 13.27
CA ILE A 267 10.84 -15.51 12.23
C ILE A 267 12.27 -15.82 12.65
N THR A 268 12.84 -16.92 12.15
CA THR A 268 14.22 -17.29 12.41
C THR A 268 15.20 -16.54 11.51
N ARG A 269 16.49 -16.65 11.79
CA ARG A 269 17.55 -16.07 10.96
C ARG A 269 17.55 -16.67 9.55
N GLU A 270 17.36 -17.98 9.45
CA GLU A 270 17.32 -18.72 8.18
C GLU A 270 16.19 -18.21 7.29
N VAL A 271 15.00 -17.97 7.87
CA VAL A 271 13.86 -17.39 7.17
C VAL A 271 14.18 -15.97 6.69
N LEU A 272 14.80 -15.15 7.52
CA LEU A 272 15.20 -13.78 7.16
C LEU A 272 16.18 -13.77 5.98
N GLU A 273 17.21 -14.62 6.03
CA GLU A 273 18.22 -14.77 4.97
C GLU A 273 17.58 -15.27 3.66
N GLU A 274 16.70 -16.28 3.76
CA GLU A 274 15.94 -16.78 2.60
C GLU A 274 15.08 -15.70 1.95
N LEU A 275 14.35 -14.91 2.75
CA LEU A 275 13.54 -13.79 2.24
C LEU A 275 14.40 -12.74 1.53
N THR A 276 15.56 -12.41 2.09
CA THR A 276 16.50 -11.44 1.52
C THR A 276 17.08 -11.95 0.20
N ARG A 277 17.48 -13.23 0.15
CA ARG A 277 17.94 -13.90 -1.05
C ARG A 277 16.87 -13.94 -2.15
N LEU A 278 15.64 -14.36 -1.81
CA LEU A 278 14.50 -14.39 -2.75
C LEU A 278 14.19 -13.02 -3.34
N LYS A 279 14.28 -11.95 -2.53
CA LYS A 279 14.12 -10.57 -3.01
C LYS A 279 15.17 -10.26 -4.08
N ALA A 280 16.45 -10.47 -3.77
CA ALA A 280 17.56 -10.17 -4.68
C ALA A 280 17.42 -10.95 -6.01
N GLU A 281 17.10 -12.25 -5.94
CA GLU A 281 16.87 -13.09 -7.12
C GLU A 281 15.69 -12.60 -7.98
N ARG A 282 14.56 -12.25 -7.34
CA ARG A 282 13.38 -11.75 -8.05
C ARG A 282 13.65 -10.43 -8.76
N LEU A 283 14.33 -9.50 -8.07
CA LEU A 283 14.77 -8.26 -8.70
C LEU A 283 15.69 -8.52 -9.88
N ALA A 284 16.72 -9.36 -9.68
CA ALA A 284 17.71 -9.68 -10.70
C ALA A 284 17.09 -10.32 -11.97
N ARG A 285 16.17 -11.27 -11.81
CA ARG A 285 15.45 -11.92 -12.93
C ARG A 285 14.62 -10.91 -13.74
N ASN A 286 14.21 -9.83 -13.13
CA ASN A 286 13.42 -8.76 -13.78
C ASN A 286 14.29 -7.57 -14.22
N GLY A 287 15.62 -7.73 -14.23
CA GLY A 287 16.54 -6.68 -14.68
C GLY A 287 16.69 -5.52 -13.69
N PHE A 288 16.37 -5.74 -12.41
CA PHE A 288 16.50 -4.74 -11.35
C PHE A 288 17.52 -5.16 -10.29
N GLU A 289 17.98 -4.17 -9.54
CA GLU A 289 18.75 -4.34 -8.31
C GLU A 289 18.36 -3.31 -7.26
N ASP A 290 18.49 -3.67 -5.98
CA ASP A 290 18.34 -2.73 -4.87
C ASP A 290 19.74 -2.32 -4.40
N LEU A 291 20.10 -1.05 -4.58
CA LEU A 291 21.40 -0.50 -4.21
C LEU A 291 21.63 -0.40 -2.71
N ASN A 292 20.58 -0.53 -1.91
CA ASN A 292 20.65 -0.51 -0.46
C ASN A 292 19.77 -1.63 0.12
N PRO A 293 20.15 -2.89 -0.14
CA PRO A 293 19.33 -4.04 0.24
C PRO A 293 19.15 -4.09 1.75
N LYS A 294 17.90 -4.09 2.21
CA LYS A 294 17.54 -4.17 3.62
C LYS A 294 16.36 -5.09 3.80
N SER A 295 16.33 -5.80 4.91
CA SER A 295 15.22 -6.67 5.28
C SER A 295 13.96 -5.91 5.71
N ASP A 296 14.09 -4.64 6.12
CA ASP A 296 12.93 -3.76 6.40
C ASP A 296 12.20 -3.27 5.13
N HIS A 297 12.75 -3.54 3.93
CA HIS A 297 12.09 -3.33 2.65
C HIS A 297 11.13 -4.48 2.25
N LEU A 298 11.02 -5.50 3.07
CA LEU A 298 10.13 -6.64 2.88
C LEU A 298 9.06 -6.65 3.97
N LEU A 299 7.82 -6.83 3.58
CA LEU A 299 6.68 -7.08 4.48
C LEU A 299 6.33 -8.56 4.47
N VAL A 300 6.15 -9.12 5.66
CA VAL A 300 5.66 -10.48 5.88
C VAL A 300 4.34 -10.42 6.64
N SER A 301 3.47 -11.40 6.45
CA SER A 301 2.15 -11.46 7.08
C SER A 301 2.07 -12.63 8.05
N PHE A 302 1.35 -12.42 9.14
CA PHE A 302 1.07 -13.42 10.18
C PHE A 302 -0.43 -13.56 10.35
N GLY A 303 -0.89 -14.81 10.56
CA GLY A 303 -2.27 -15.13 10.89
C GLY A 303 -2.64 -14.78 12.34
N PRO A 304 -3.89 -15.09 12.76
CA PRO A 304 -4.36 -14.82 14.12
C PRO A 304 -3.59 -15.57 15.21
N ASP A 305 -3.01 -16.69 14.84
CA ASP A 305 -2.16 -17.55 15.69
C ASP A 305 -0.69 -17.13 15.72
N MET A 306 -0.37 -15.99 15.11
CA MET A 306 0.97 -15.47 14.92
C MET A 306 1.89 -16.40 14.12
N GLN A 307 1.32 -17.33 13.33
CA GLN A 307 2.06 -18.12 12.36
C GLN A 307 2.28 -17.34 11.07
N LEU A 308 3.46 -17.50 10.49
CA LEU A 308 3.82 -16.88 9.22
C LEU A 308 2.88 -17.39 8.12
N VAL A 309 2.24 -16.47 7.41
CA VAL A 309 1.36 -16.81 6.30
C VAL A 309 2.19 -17.30 5.12
N LEU A 310 1.85 -18.48 4.62
CA LEU A 310 2.47 -19.07 3.45
C LEU A 310 1.60 -18.82 2.21
N GLY A 311 2.23 -18.50 1.11
CA GLY A 311 1.59 -18.43 -0.20
C GLY A 311 1.38 -19.81 -0.83
N THR A 312 0.87 -19.81 -2.06
CA THR A 312 0.49 -21.04 -2.79
C THR A 312 1.60 -22.08 -2.97
N ALA A 313 2.86 -21.68 -2.92
CA ALA A 313 4.03 -22.56 -3.07
C ALA A 313 4.64 -23.01 -1.73
N GLY A 314 3.93 -22.82 -0.60
CA GLY A 314 4.46 -23.11 0.73
C GLY A 314 5.57 -22.16 1.18
N LYS A 315 5.83 -21.09 0.41
CA LYS A 315 6.81 -20.05 0.77
C LYS A 315 6.12 -18.88 1.48
N PRO A 316 6.84 -18.13 2.33
CA PRO A 316 6.26 -16.97 3.00
C PRO A 316 5.59 -15.98 2.04
N GLU A 317 4.39 -15.52 2.41
CA GLU A 317 3.75 -14.42 1.70
C GLU A 317 4.51 -13.13 2.01
N VAL A 318 5.09 -12.54 0.98
CA VAL A 318 5.98 -11.39 1.14
C VAL A 318 5.71 -10.33 0.07
N ARG A 319 5.80 -9.05 0.46
CA ARG A 319 5.72 -7.91 -0.47
C ARG A 319 6.92 -6.98 -0.34
N LEU A 320 7.41 -6.53 -1.49
CA LEU A 320 8.42 -5.48 -1.56
C LEU A 320 7.75 -4.12 -1.35
N CYS A 321 8.29 -3.29 -0.43
CA CYS A 321 7.65 -2.04 -0.01
C CYS A 321 8.52 -0.78 -0.12
N ASN A 322 9.73 -0.88 -0.65
CA ASN A 322 10.61 0.29 -0.84
C ASN A 322 11.29 0.23 -2.21
N PHE A 323 11.20 1.33 -2.95
CA PHE A 323 11.72 1.46 -4.32
C PHE A 323 12.66 2.68 -4.46
N GLU A 324 13.00 3.36 -3.37
CA GLU A 324 13.79 4.59 -3.39
C GLU A 324 15.18 4.44 -4.02
N LEU A 325 15.79 3.26 -3.89
CA LEU A 325 17.12 2.94 -4.39
C LEU A 325 17.13 1.64 -5.23
N VAL A 326 15.98 1.29 -5.80
CA VAL A 326 15.87 0.24 -6.80
C VAL A 326 16.21 0.86 -8.17
N ARG A 327 17.05 0.19 -8.95
CA ARG A 327 17.37 0.63 -10.32
C ARG A 327 17.32 -0.52 -11.31
N ARG A 328 17.24 -0.19 -12.58
CA ARG A 328 17.49 -1.16 -13.64
C ARG A 328 18.98 -1.50 -13.69
N ARG A 329 19.29 -2.76 -13.87
CA ARG A 329 20.64 -3.20 -14.12
C ARG A 329 21.08 -2.69 -15.50
N ALA A 330 22.30 -2.18 -15.60
CA ALA A 330 22.91 -1.94 -16.90
C ALA A 330 22.98 -3.27 -17.67
N THR A 331 22.37 -3.32 -18.84
CA THR A 331 22.58 -4.44 -19.77
C THR A 331 24.05 -4.47 -20.15
N ALA A 332 24.69 -5.62 -19.98
CA ALA A 332 26.09 -5.82 -20.44
C ALA A 332 26.13 -5.55 -21.94
N GLY A 333 26.42 -4.34 -22.36
CA GLY A 333 26.43 -3.89 -23.75
C GLY A 333 26.25 -2.41 -24.00
N SER A 334 25.78 -1.65 -23.01
CA SER A 334 25.64 -0.18 -23.08
C SER A 334 26.75 0.52 -22.29
N GLN A 335 28.02 0.31 -22.64
CA GLN A 335 29.02 1.33 -22.33
C GLN A 335 28.74 2.51 -23.27
N PRO A 336 28.56 3.74 -22.74
CA PRO A 336 28.64 4.91 -23.58
C PRO A 336 30.02 4.92 -24.20
N ALA A 337 30.10 5.08 -25.53
CA ALA A 337 31.35 5.23 -26.23
C ALA A 337 32.19 6.31 -25.54
N PRO A 338 33.50 6.09 -25.30
CA PRO A 338 34.35 7.11 -24.72
C PRO A 338 34.37 8.29 -25.70
N GLY A 339 34.14 9.49 -25.17
CA GLY A 339 33.89 10.73 -25.88
C GLY A 339 34.73 10.94 -27.17
N SER A 340 34.03 11.39 -28.17
CA SER A 340 34.55 12.22 -29.25
C SER A 340 34.10 13.65 -29.06
#